data_a4887c773569d814a528b935405e343f
#
_entry.id   a4887c773569d814a528b935405e343f
#
_cell.length_a   1.000
_cell.length_b   1.000
_cell.length_c   1.000
_cell.angle_alpha   90.00
_cell.angle_beta   90.00
_cell.angle_gamma   90.00
#
_symmetry.space_group_name_H-M   'P 1'
#
loop_
_entity.id
_entity.type
_entity.pdbx_description
1 polymer ?
#
loop_
_entity_poly.entity_id
_entity_poly.type
_entity_poly.pdbx_seq_one_letter_code
_entity_poly.pdbx_strand_id
1 'polypeptide(L)'
;MEKTKRVVAFGDTHCGHVAGLTPPEWQFRQESDNLYHKNFAEMQSSLWSWYVKTIASLKPIDILIANGDMIDGKGEASGGTEQLVMDRKEQVQMAKKCIELADAKKIVMTYGTPYHTGKEEDWEAILASEVNAKKIGSHEWFDVNGLIFDCKHFVSGSIIPHGRHTAIARDKLWNELYAIRGGQPMADVFIRSHVHYFNFAGEAQKLMII
;
A
#
# COMPACT_ATOMS: atom_id res chain seq x y z
N MET A 1 19.08 -26.09 -0.69
CA MET A 1 18.30 -25.02 -1.41
C MET A 1 17.53 -24.23 -0.37
N GLU A 2 17.65 -22.93 -0.38
CA GLU A 2 16.80 -22.09 0.47
C GLU A 2 15.34 -22.27 0.09
N LYS A 3 14.46 -22.26 1.11
CA LYS A 3 13.04 -22.44 0.90
C LYS A 3 12.47 -21.19 0.20
N THR A 4 11.75 -21.39 -0.92
CA THR A 4 11.04 -20.33 -1.62
C THR A 4 10.15 -19.53 -0.66
N LYS A 5 10.21 -18.20 -0.73
CA LYS A 5 9.37 -17.30 0.06
C LYS A 5 8.36 -16.59 -0.82
N ARG A 6 7.15 -16.43 -0.30
CA ARG A 6 6.11 -15.64 -0.94
C ARG A 6 6.08 -14.24 -0.32
N VAL A 7 6.32 -13.25 -1.16
CA VAL A 7 6.21 -11.83 -0.83
C VAL A 7 4.96 -11.28 -1.51
N VAL A 8 4.12 -10.61 -0.77
CA VAL A 8 2.91 -9.93 -1.28
C VAL A 8 3.05 -8.46 -0.94
N ALA A 9 2.78 -7.59 -1.90
CA ALA A 9 2.77 -6.15 -1.71
C ALA A 9 1.39 -5.58 -2.05
N PHE A 10 0.91 -4.68 -1.23
CA PHE A 10 -0.22 -3.80 -1.54
C PHE A 10 -0.03 -2.45 -0.85
N GLY A 11 -0.70 -1.43 -1.33
CA GLY A 11 -0.72 -0.08 -0.78
C GLY A 11 -2.01 0.60 -1.19
N ASP A 12 -2.12 1.90 -0.92
CA ASP A 12 -3.23 2.73 -1.37
C ASP A 12 -4.62 2.16 -1.02
N THR A 13 -4.75 1.58 0.19
CA THR A 13 -6.04 1.05 0.64
C THR A 13 -7.02 2.13 1.02
N HIS A 14 -6.52 3.31 1.37
CA HIS A 14 -7.31 4.49 1.74
C HIS A 14 -8.49 4.14 2.65
N CYS A 15 -8.23 3.35 3.70
CA CYS A 15 -9.26 3.00 4.67
C CYS A 15 -9.83 4.27 5.32
N GLY A 16 -11.14 4.45 5.23
CA GLY A 16 -11.83 5.67 5.63
C GLY A 16 -12.39 6.51 4.48
N HIS A 17 -11.89 6.34 3.26
CA HIS A 17 -12.48 6.94 2.07
C HIS A 17 -13.67 6.11 1.57
N VAL A 18 -14.70 6.75 1.00
CA VAL A 18 -15.91 6.06 0.50
C VAL A 18 -15.60 5.01 -0.57
N ALA A 19 -14.55 5.23 -1.38
CA ALA A 19 -14.08 4.31 -2.41
C ALA A 19 -12.86 3.47 -1.96
N GLY A 20 -12.42 3.62 -0.70
CA GLY A 20 -11.31 2.86 -0.14
C GLY A 20 -11.68 1.42 0.18
N LEU A 21 -10.69 0.62 0.53
CA LEU A 21 -10.90 -0.76 0.98
C LEU A 21 -11.61 -0.77 2.34
N THR A 22 -12.87 -1.20 2.33
CA THR A 22 -13.77 -1.07 3.48
C THR A 22 -14.20 -2.43 4.01
N PRO A 23 -13.77 -2.83 5.22
CA PRO A 23 -14.28 -4.04 5.87
C PRO A 23 -15.79 -3.96 6.13
N PRO A 24 -16.50 -5.12 6.20
CA PRO A 24 -17.97 -5.16 6.21
C PRO A 24 -18.65 -4.32 7.29
N GLU A 25 -18.01 -4.15 8.45
CA GLU A 25 -18.59 -3.43 9.60
C GLU A 25 -18.71 -1.92 9.33
N TRP A 26 -17.94 -1.38 8.38
CA TRP A 26 -17.93 0.04 8.02
C TRP A 26 -18.59 0.33 6.68
N GLN A 27 -19.03 -0.69 5.93
CA GLN A 27 -19.68 -0.49 4.64
C GLN A 27 -21.04 0.20 4.78
N PHE A 28 -21.40 0.98 3.79
CA PHE A 28 -22.77 1.49 3.69
C PHE A 28 -23.77 0.33 3.60
N ARG A 29 -24.98 0.55 4.08
CA ARG A 29 -26.06 -0.43 4.00
C ARG A 29 -26.64 -0.47 2.57
N GLN A 30 -26.85 -1.66 2.04
CA GLN A 30 -27.40 -1.84 0.70
C GLN A 30 -28.91 -1.44 0.62
N GLU A 31 -29.61 -1.51 1.75
CA GLU A 31 -31.01 -1.16 1.86
C GLU A 31 -31.24 0.35 2.04
N SER A 32 -30.21 1.17 1.90
CA SER A 32 -30.32 2.62 2.03
C SER A 32 -31.22 3.20 0.93
N ASP A 33 -32.14 4.12 1.29
CA ASP A 33 -32.92 4.89 0.32
C ASP A 33 -32.08 5.96 -0.40
N ASN A 34 -30.90 6.28 0.12
CA ASN A 34 -29.96 7.20 -0.51
C ASN A 34 -29.19 6.48 -1.64
N LEU A 35 -29.41 6.93 -2.89
CA LEU A 35 -28.77 6.35 -4.07
C LEU A 35 -27.23 6.39 -4.00
N TYR A 36 -26.65 7.45 -3.47
CA TYR A 36 -25.22 7.58 -3.26
C TYR A 36 -24.70 6.47 -2.34
N HIS A 37 -25.33 6.27 -1.16
CA HIS A 37 -24.93 5.21 -0.24
C HIS A 37 -25.10 3.83 -0.86
N LYS A 38 -26.18 3.60 -1.60
CA LYS A 38 -26.44 2.31 -2.26
C LYS A 38 -25.36 1.95 -3.29
N ASN A 39 -24.98 2.91 -4.13
CA ASN A 39 -23.95 2.70 -5.14
C ASN A 39 -22.58 2.37 -4.51
N PHE A 40 -22.20 3.11 -3.45
CA PHE A 40 -20.97 2.82 -2.73
C PHE A 40 -21.03 1.51 -1.95
N ALA A 41 -22.17 1.14 -1.37
CA ALA A 41 -22.35 -0.13 -0.66
C ALA A 41 -22.05 -1.33 -1.56
N GLU A 42 -22.56 -1.32 -2.79
CA GLU A 42 -22.31 -2.38 -3.78
C GLU A 42 -20.82 -2.44 -4.16
N MET A 43 -20.20 -1.28 -4.42
CA MET A 43 -18.78 -1.20 -4.76
C MET A 43 -17.90 -1.69 -3.60
N GLN A 44 -18.15 -1.23 -2.37
CA GLN A 44 -17.40 -1.60 -1.17
C GLN A 44 -17.49 -3.11 -0.90
N SER A 45 -18.68 -3.69 -1.00
CA SER A 45 -18.90 -5.13 -0.83
C SER A 45 -18.17 -5.95 -1.91
N SER A 46 -18.23 -5.51 -3.15
CA SER A 46 -17.55 -6.17 -4.28
C SER A 46 -16.03 -6.11 -4.13
N LEU A 47 -15.49 -4.93 -3.80
CA LEU A 47 -14.04 -4.73 -3.58
C LEU A 47 -13.53 -5.57 -2.40
N TRP A 48 -14.26 -5.57 -1.28
CA TRP A 48 -13.92 -6.40 -0.13
C TRP A 48 -13.92 -7.89 -0.46
N SER A 49 -14.97 -8.36 -1.17
CA SER A 49 -15.07 -9.77 -1.58
C SER A 49 -13.92 -10.19 -2.50
N TRP A 50 -13.53 -9.32 -3.42
CA TRP A 50 -12.38 -9.52 -4.28
C TRP A 50 -11.08 -9.57 -3.47
N TYR A 51 -10.89 -8.63 -2.54
CA TYR A 51 -9.70 -8.58 -1.68
C TYR A 51 -9.54 -9.86 -0.85
N VAL A 52 -10.61 -10.27 -0.16
CA VAL A 52 -10.60 -11.49 0.66
C VAL A 52 -10.24 -12.73 -0.16
N LYS A 53 -10.85 -12.90 -1.33
CA LYS A 53 -10.57 -14.04 -2.23
C LYS A 53 -9.13 -14.00 -2.74
N THR A 54 -8.64 -12.82 -3.11
CA THR A 54 -7.28 -12.64 -3.62
C THR A 54 -6.26 -12.97 -2.53
N ILE A 55 -6.39 -12.39 -1.34
CA ILE A 55 -5.47 -12.67 -0.23
C ILE A 55 -5.52 -14.15 0.16
N ALA A 56 -6.68 -14.76 0.22
CA ALA A 56 -6.81 -16.20 0.52
C ALA A 56 -6.06 -17.07 -0.50
N SER A 57 -6.11 -16.74 -1.78
CA SER A 57 -5.40 -17.47 -2.84
C SER A 57 -3.88 -17.33 -2.78
N LEU A 58 -3.38 -16.29 -2.13
CA LEU A 58 -1.96 -16.00 -1.98
C LEU A 58 -1.33 -16.61 -0.72
N LYS A 59 -2.11 -17.19 0.17
CA LYS A 59 -1.59 -17.82 1.40
C LYS A 59 -0.87 -19.16 1.09
N PRO A 60 0.11 -19.55 1.90
CA PRO A 60 0.71 -18.81 3.01
C PRO A 60 1.62 -17.69 2.54
N ILE A 61 1.62 -16.55 3.26
CA ILE A 61 2.41 -15.37 2.95
C ILE A 61 3.58 -15.29 3.94
N ASP A 62 4.82 -15.24 3.42
CA ASP A 62 6.00 -15.12 4.29
C ASP A 62 6.29 -13.67 4.66
N ILE A 63 6.12 -12.75 3.70
CA ILE A 63 6.33 -11.32 3.92
C ILE A 63 5.19 -10.53 3.25
N LEU A 64 4.57 -9.65 4.01
CA LEU A 64 3.65 -8.65 3.52
C LEU A 64 4.33 -7.29 3.50
N ILE A 65 4.22 -6.58 2.38
CA ILE A 65 4.64 -5.19 2.23
C ILE A 65 3.38 -4.34 2.16
N ALA A 66 3.11 -3.57 3.21
CA ALA A 66 2.07 -2.54 3.22
C ALA A 66 2.72 -1.20 2.83
N ASN A 67 2.57 -0.84 1.55
CA ASN A 67 3.39 0.19 0.92
C ASN A 67 2.75 1.58 0.94
N GLY A 68 2.29 2.03 2.11
CA GLY A 68 1.79 3.37 2.38
C GLY A 68 0.36 3.66 1.92
N ASP A 69 -0.17 4.79 2.36
CA ASP A 69 -1.55 5.25 2.18
C ASP A 69 -2.58 4.17 2.57
N MET A 70 -2.31 3.55 3.73
CA MET A 70 -3.19 2.53 4.30
C MET A 70 -4.47 3.13 4.87
N ILE A 71 -4.41 4.37 5.36
CA ILE A 71 -5.55 5.18 5.80
C ILE A 71 -5.73 6.38 4.86
N ASP A 72 -6.92 6.99 4.88
CA ASP A 72 -7.22 8.14 4.02
C ASP A 72 -6.96 9.50 4.69
N GLY A 73 -6.88 9.53 6.00
CA GLY A 73 -6.64 10.76 6.75
C GLY A 73 -7.88 11.63 6.91
N LYS A 74 -7.72 12.95 6.78
CA LYS A 74 -8.80 13.93 7.00
C LYS A 74 -9.63 14.27 5.77
N GLY A 75 -9.20 13.89 4.58
CA GLY A 75 -9.86 14.27 3.34
C GLY A 75 -9.86 15.78 3.08
N GLU A 76 -8.77 16.48 3.44
CA GLU A 76 -8.70 17.95 3.36
C GLU A 76 -8.99 18.50 1.96
N ALA A 77 -8.58 17.80 0.90
CA ALA A 77 -8.80 18.25 -0.49
C ALA A 77 -10.28 18.22 -0.90
N SER A 78 -11.04 17.25 -0.37
CA SER A 78 -12.48 17.13 -0.63
C SER A 78 -13.34 17.85 0.42
N GLY A 79 -12.72 18.52 1.39
CA GLY A 79 -13.43 19.08 2.55
C GLY A 79 -14.14 18.03 3.40
N GLY A 80 -13.66 16.77 3.36
CA GLY A 80 -14.23 15.65 4.09
C GLY A 80 -15.46 15.01 3.42
N THR A 81 -15.92 15.50 2.26
CA THR A 81 -17.14 15.00 1.60
C THR A 81 -17.01 13.58 1.05
N GLU A 82 -15.79 13.09 0.87
CA GLU A 82 -15.48 11.74 0.41
C GLU A 82 -15.09 10.80 1.56
N GLN A 83 -15.20 11.25 2.81
CA GLN A 83 -14.92 10.43 3.97
C GLN A 83 -16.11 9.55 4.33
N LEU A 84 -15.88 8.25 4.40
CA LEU A 84 -16.79 7.28 5.01
C LEU A 84 -16.65 7.32 6.54
N VAL A 85 -15.41 7.37 7.02
CA VAL A 85 -15.05 7.43 8.44
C VAL A 85 -14.07 8.57 8.65
N MET A 86 -14.44 9.54 9.47
CA MET A 86 -13.59 10.72 9.77
C MET A 86 -12.62 10.46 10.93
N ASP A 87 -12.96 9.56 11.85
CA ASP A 87 -12.08 9.22 12.98
C ASP A 87 -10.89 8.38 12.48
N ARG A 88 -9.71 8.94 12.59
CA ARG A 88 -8.47 8.28 12.15
C ARG A 88 -8.12 7.05 12.96
N LYS A 89 -8.56 6.93 14.21
CA LYS A 89 -8.41 5.71 15.00
C LYS A 89 -9.24 4.59 14.39
N GLU A 90 -10.46 4.88 13.96
CA GLU A 90 -11.28 3.92 13.24
C GLU A 90 -10.67 3.54 11.89
N GLN A 91 -10.13 4.51 11.14
CA GLN A 91 -9.40 4.23 9.90
C GLN A 91 -8.22 3.28 10.13
N VAL A 92 -7.47 3.46 11.22
CA VAL A 92 -6.41 2.53 11.64
C VAL A 92 -6.96 1.13 11.91
N GLN A 93 -8.11 1.00 12.58
CA GLN A 93 -8.74 -0.32 12.82
C GLN A 93 -9.20 -0.99 11.52
N MET A 94 -9.72 -0.22 10.57
CA MET A 94 -10.05 -0.72 9.23
C MET A 94 -8.81 -1.26 8.51
N ALA A 95 -7.74 -0.45 8.46
CA ALA A 95 -6.48 -0.81 7.82
C ALA A 95 -5.80 -2.02 8.51
N LYS A 96 -5.82 -2.06 9.83
CA LYS A 96 -5.36 -3.21 10.62
C LYS A 96 -6.06 -4.49 10.20
N LYS A 97 -7.39 -4.47 10.09
CA LYS A 97 -8.17 -5.63 9.67
C LYS A 97 -7.79 -6.10 8.26
N CYS A 98 -7.52 -5.17 7.35
CA CYS A 98 -7.03 -5.51 6.02
C CYS A 98 -5.67 -6.21 6.09
N ILE A 99 -4.72 -5.68 6.87
CA ILE A 99 -3.37 -6.26 7.02
C ILE A 99 -3.43 -7.63 7.70
N GLU A 100 -4.17 -7.76 8.80
CA GLU A 100 -4.29 -9.01 9.57
C GLU A 100 -4.91 -10.15 8.75
N LEU A 101 -5.80 -9.84 7.82
CA LEU A 101 -6.37 -10.83 6.91
C LEU A 101 -5.32 -11.59 6.10
N ALA A 102 -4.18 -10.96 5.81
CA ALA A 102 -3.08 -11.59 5.07
C ALA A 102 -2.41 -12.71 5.87
N ASP A 103 -2.46 -12.69 7.21
CA ASP A 103 -1.84 -13.67 8.11
C ASP A 103 -0.36 -13.93 7.75
N ALA A 104 0.36 -12.85 7.49
CA ALA A 104 1.75 -12.91 7.04
C ALA A 104 2.70 -13.09 8.22
N LYS A 105 3.75 -13.89 8.03
CA LYS A 105 4.77 -14.14 9.07
C LYS A 105 5.58 -12.89 9.43
N LYS A 106 5.76 -11.99 8.48
CA LYS A 106 6.48 -10.72 8.65
C LYS A 106 5.74 -9.63 7.89
N ILE A 107 5.61 -8.46 8.53
CA ILE A 107 5.03 -7.26 7.92
C ILE A 107 6.13 -6.20 7.84
N VAL A 108 6.27 -5.59 6.67
CA VAL A 108 7.09 -4.40 6.41
C VAL A 108 6.15 -3.32 5.93
N MET A 109 6.30 -2.11 6.46
CA MET A 109 5.48 -0.97 6.07
C MET A 109 6.34 0.16 5.54
N THR A 110 5.78 0.97 4.66
CA THR A 110 6.31 2.29 4.33
C THR A 110 5.29 3.35 4.66
N TYR A 111 5.75 4.55 4.97
CA TYR A 111 4.84 5.70 5.07
C TYR A 111 4.29 6.06 3.71
N GLY A 112 3.01 6.40 3.67
CA GLY A 112 2.35 7.00 2.55
C GLY A 112 2.64 8.50 2.42
N THR A 113 1.72 9.22 1.78
CA THR A 113 1.86 10.67 1.66
C THR A 113 1.49 11.39 2.97
N PRO A 114 2.15 12.51 3.32
CA PRO A 114 1.79 13.28 4.51
C PRO A 114 0.34 13.75 4.54
N TYR A 115 -0.29 13.82 3.38
CA TYR A 115 -1.71 14.16 3.24
C TYR A 115 -2.61 13.11 3.92
N HIS A 116 -2.26 11.82 3.78
CA HIS A 116 -3.00 10.69 4.35
C HIS A 116 -2.47 10.29 5.74
N THR A 117 -1.15 10.21 5.90
CA THR A 117 -0.53 9.75 7.16
C THR A 117 -0.69 10.75 8.31
N GLY A 118 -0.86 12.03 8.01
CA GLY A 118 -0.94 13.14 8.96
C GLY A 118 0.36 13.95 9.02
N LYS A 119 0.23 15.24 9.34
CA LYS A 119 1.36 16.17 9.44
C LYS A 119 1.89 16.30 10.88
N GLU A 120 1.03 16.16 11.86
CA GLU A 120 1.33 16.35 13.29
C GLU A 120 1.33 15.04 14.08
N GLU A 121 0.60 14.04 13.58
CA GLU A 121 0.46 12.72 14.16
C GLU A 121 0.76 11.68 13.11
N ASP A 122 1.55 10.67 13.45
CA ASP A 122 1.91 9.58 12.56
C ASP A 122 0.97 8.40 12.75
N TRP A 123 -0.11 8.40 12.00
CA TRP A 123 -1.14 7.35 12.10
C TRP A 123 -0.69 6.02 11.49
N GLU A 124 0.20 6.03 10.53
CA GLU A 124 0.76 4.78 9.99
C GLU A 124 1.79 4.16 10.93
N ALA A 125 2.52 4.95 11.73
CA ALA A 125 3.35 4.40 12.81
C ALA A 125 2.49 3.74 13.91
N ILE A 126 1.33 4.33 14.22
CA ILE A 126 0.36 3.72 15.14
C ILE A 126 -0.12 2.38 14.56
N LEU A 127 -0.55 2.37 13.29
CA LEU A 127 -0.96 1.15 12.59
C LEU A 127 0.16 0.09 12.60
N ALA A 128 1.38 0.49 12.26
CA ALA A 128 2.54 -0.41 12.25
C ALA A 128 2.80 -1.06 13.62
N SER A 129 2.63 -0.29 14.70
CA SER A 129 2.71 -0.81 16.06
C SER A 129 1.62 -1.83 16.36
N GLU A 130 0.38 -1.55 15.95
CA GLU A 130 -0.76 -2.44 16.20
C GLU A 130 -0.70 -3.76 15.43
N VAL A 131 -0.08 -3.77 14.24
CA VAL A 131 0.09 -5.00 13.45
C VAL A 131 1.46 -5.66 13.65
N ASN A 132 2.26 -5.18 14.61
CA ASN A 132 3.61 -5.67 14.89
C ASN A 132 4.53 -5.68 13.65
N ALA A 133 4.45 -4.63 12.83
CA ALA A 133 5.32 -4.47 11.68
C ALA A 133 6.80 -4.48 12.11
N LYS A 134 7.64 -5.19 11.37
CA LYS A 134 9.08 -5.33 11.69
C LYS A 134 9.89 -4.13 11.24
N LYS A 135 9.34 -3.36 10.32
CA LYS A 135 9.92 -2.12 9.81
C LYS A 135 8.81 -1.15 9.45
N ILE A 136 9.06 0.13 9.66
CA ILE A 136 8.31 1.24 9.09
C ILE A 136 9.22 2.43 8.85
N GLY A 137 9.20 2.98 7.65
CA GLY A 137 9.99 4.16 7.26
C GLY A 137 9.52 4.73 5.93
N SER A 138 10.04 5.90 5.55
CA SER A 138 9.71 6.53 4.27
C SER A 138 10.32 5.80 3.07
N HIS A 139 11.38 5.03 3.31
CA HIS A 139 12.09 4.25 2.31
C HIS A 139 12.75 3.06 3.02
N GLU A 140 12.34 1.85 2.66
CA GLU A 140 12.79 0.64 3.32
C GLU A 140 13.51 -0.31 2.37
N TRP A 141 14.64 -0.85 2.84
CA TRP A 141 15.36 -1.91 2.17
C TRP A 141 15.42 -3.14 3.06
N PHE A 142 15.24 -4.30 2.46
CA PHE A 142 15.40 -5.59 3.16
C PHE A 142 15.73 -6.72 2.21
N ASP A 143 16.42 -7.72 2.74
CA ASP A 143 16.82 -8.92 2.01
C ASP A 143 15.74 -10.00 2.09
N VAL A 144 15.51 -10.67 0.96
CA VAL A 144 14.70 -11.88 0.86
C VAL A 144 15.49 -12.91 0.03
N ASN A 145 16.13 -13.83 0.70
CA ASN A 145 16.93 -14.90 0.05
C ASN A 145 17.97 -14.34 -0.95
N GLY A 146 18.69 -13.31 -0.56
CA GLY A 146 19.72 -12.67 -1.37
C GLY A 146 19.22 -11.64 -2.38
N LEU A 147 17.88 -11.40 -2.48
CA LEU A 147 17.30 -10.33 -3.29
C LEU A 147 17.00 -9.12 -2.40
N ILE A 148 17.52 -7.98 -2.75
CA ILE A 148 17.29 -6.71 -2.05
C ILE A 148 16.02 -6.04 -2.60
N PHE A 149 15.03 -5.89 -1.74
CA PHE A 149 13.81 -5.12 -2.01
C PHE A 149 14.01 -3.67 -1.61
N ASP A 150 13.64 -2.77 -2.48
CA ASP A 150 13.61 -1.31 -2.30
C ASP A 150 12.14 -0.87 -2.34
N CYS A 151 11.59 -0.54 -1.18
CA CYS A 151 10.18 -0.20 -1.00
C CYS A 151 10.03 1.26 -0.59
N LYS A 152 9.29 2.01 -1.38
CA LYS A 152 8.91 3.39 -1.12
C LYS A 152 7.52 3.63 -1.70
N HIS A 153 6.66 4.32 -0.94
CA HIS A 153 5.30 4.60 -1.41
C HIS A 153 5.32 5.49 -2.66
N PHE A 154 5.90 6.66 -2.53
CA PHE A 154 5.81 7.68 -3.58
C PHE A 154 6.63 7.35 -4.82
N VAL A 155 5.99 7.49 -5.97
CA VAL A 155 6.60 7.60 -7.30
C VAL A 155 5.87 8.68 -8.11
N SER A 156 6.57 9.37 -9.00
CA SER A 156 5.94 10.37 -9.87
C SER A 156 4.98 9.71 -10.86
N GLY A 157 3.77 10.23 -10.95
CA GLY A 157 2.80 9.80 -11.97
C GLY A 157 3.10 10.39 -13.35
N SER A 158 2.46 9.82 -14.38
CA SER A 158 2.38 10.38 -15.73
C SER A 158 1.00 10.12 -16.32
N ILE A 159 0.38 11.16 -16.86
CA ILE A 159 -0.87 11.05 -17.63
C ILE A 159 -0.62 10.48 -19.04
N ILE A 160 0.63 10.52 -19.50
CA ILE A 160 1.02 10.00 -20.81
C ILE A 160 1.35 8.51 -20.64
N PRO A 161 0.66 7.58 -21.34
CA PRO A 161 0.82 6.15 -21.11
C PRO A 161 2.27 5.65 -21.20
N HIS A 162 3.03 6.05 -22.22
CA HIS A 162 4.42 5.64 -22.35
C HIS A 162 5.35 6.33 -21.34
N GLY A 163 4.95 7.46 -20.76
CA GLY A 163 5.68 8.14 -19.70
C GLY A 163 5.60 7.46 -18.33
N ARG A 164 4.67 6.52 -18.14
CA ARG A 164 4.49 5.81 -16.87
C ARG A 164 5.71 4.98 -16.45
N HIS A 165 6.49 4.49 -17.40
CA HIS A 165 7.72 3.74 -17.11
C HIS A 165 8.90 4.64 -16.72
N THR A 166 8.89 5.92 -17.10
CA THR A 166 10.01 6.84 -16.89
C THR A 166 10.33 7.05 -15.41
N ALA A 167 9.31 7.16 -14.57
CA ALA A 167 9.51 7.41 -13.15
C ALA A 167 10.22 6.23 -12.45
N ILE A 168 9.81 4.99 -12.74
CA ILE A 168 10.42 3.78 -12.19
C ILE A 168 11.86 3.61 -12.71
N ALA A 169 12.07 3.82 -14.01
CA ALA A 169 13.40 3.73 -14.61
C ALA A 169 14.36 4.75 -14.00
N ARG A 170 13.86 5.94 -13.69
CA ARG A 170 14.63 6.98 -12.99
C ARG A 170 14.97 6.58 -11.55
N ASP A 171 14.02 6.01 -10.81
CA ASP A 171 14.26 5.53 -9.44
C ASP A 171 15.32 4.43 -9.42
N LYS A 172 15.31 3.50 -10.39
CA LYS A 172 16.34 2.50 -10.58
C LYS A 172 17.71 3.13 -10.82
N LEU A 173 17.80 4.08 -11.75
CA LEU A 173 19.06 4.78 -12.04
C LEU A 173 19.62 5.47 -10.79
N TRP A 174 18.77 6.16 -10.02
CA TRP A 174 19.20 6.79 -8.78
C TRP A 174 19.66 5.76 -7.74
N ASN A 175 18.99 4.63 -7.62
CA ASN A 175 19.46 3.56 -6.73
C ASN A 175 20.87 3.10 -7.10
N GLU A 176 21.12 2.85 -8.38
CA GLU A 176 22.45 2.43 -8.86
C GLU A 176 23.53 3.47 -8.53
N LEU A 177 23.26 4.74 -8.82
CA LEU A 177 24.21 5.83 -8.55
C LEU A 177 24.52 5.99 -7.05
N TYR A 178 23.49 5.90 -6.20
CA TYR A 178 23.68 6.00 -4.75
C TYR A 178 24.31 4.74 -4.15
N ALA A 179 23.98 3.57 -4.66
CA ALA A 179 24.58 2.32 -4.19
C ALA A 179 26.09 2.26 -4.48
N ILE A 180 26.51 2.67 -5.68
CA ILE A 180 27.94 2.76 -6.04
C ILE A 180 28.70 3.72 -5.10
N ARG A 181 28.04 4.74 -4.59
CA ARG A 181 28.60 5.70 -3.62
C ARG A 181 28.49 5.24 -2.16
N GLY A 182 27.94 4.06 -1.91
CA GLY A 182 27.73 3.51 -0.57
C GLY A 182 26.61 4.18 0.24
N GLY A 183 25.73 4.95 -0.40
CA GLY A 183 24.65 5.67 0.27
C GLY A 183 23.40 4.81 0.55
N GLN A 184 23.24 3.69 -0.17
CA GLN A 184 22.14 2.75 0.01
C GLN A 184 22.47 1.38 -0.60
N PRO A 185 21.71 0.30 -0.30
CA PRO A 185 21.87 -0.99 -0.94
C PRO A 185 21.56 -0.94 -2.44
N MET A 186 22.27 -1.75 -3.24
CA MET A 186 21.90 -2.02 -4.62
C MET A 186 20.66 -2.92 -4.61
N ALA A 187 19.56 -2.44 -5.16
CA ALA A 187 18.30 -3.16 -5.14
C ALA A 187 18.08 -4.02 -6.40
N ASP A 188 17.39 -5.15 -6.20
CA ASP A 188 16.97 -6.08 -7.26
C ASP A 188 15.49 -5.93 -7.59
N VAL A 189 14.66 -5.61 -6.58
CA VAL A 189 13.21 -5.45 -6.71
C VAL A 189 12.78 -4.10 -6.17
N PHE A 190 12.10 -3.31 -6.99
CA PHE A 190 11.56 -2.01 -6.64
C PHE A 190 10.05 -2.08 -6.51
N ILE A 191 9.49 -1.70 -5.34
CA ILE A 191 8.06 -1.61 -5.08
C ILE A 191 7.69 -0.14 -4.87
N ARG A 192 6.75 0.34 -5.66
CA ARG A 192 6.20 1.70 -5.61
C ARG A 192 4.68 1.64 -5.57
N SER A 193 4.02 2.74 -5.18
CA SER A 193 2.56 2.89 -5.08
C SER A 193 2.14 4.31 -5.47
N HIS A 194 1.11 4.89 -4.88
CA HIS A 194 0.69 6.29 -5.01
C HIS A 194 -0.05 6.67 -6.29
N VAL A 195 0.29 6.10 -7.43
CA VAL A 195 -0.23 6.56 -8.73
C VAL A 195 -1.51 5.85 -9.19
N HIS A 196 -2.02 4.88 -8.42
CA HIS A 196 -3.24 4.11 -8.63
C HIS A 196 -3.38 3.49 -10.03
N TYR A 197 -2.26 3.13 -10.65
CA TYR A 197 -2.25 2.30 -11.84
C TYR A 197 -1.17 1.22 -11.73
N PHE A 198 -1.48 0.04 -12.25
CA PHE A 198 -0.50 -1.03 -12.31
C PHE A 198 0.46 -0.80 -13.47
N ASN A 199 1.75 -0.91 -13.19
CA ASN A 199 2.80 -0.94 -14.18
C ASN A 199 3.98 -1.79 -13.69
N PHE A 200 4.66 -2.44 -14.60
CA PHE A 200 5.91 -3.13 -14.29
C PHE A 200 6.91 -2.98 -15.41
N ALA A 201 8.18 -3.00 -15.06
CA ALA A 201 9.29 -3.04 -15.99
C ALA A 201 10.37 -3.94 -15.42
N GLY A 202 11.15 -4.57 -16.27
CA GLY A 202 12.20 -5.47 -15.82
C GLY A 202 13.31 -5.63 -16.84
N GLU A 203 14.42 -6.11 -16.35
CA GLU A 203 15.57 -6.55 -17.12
C GLU A 203 16.15 -7.82 -16.44
N ALA A 204 17.23 -8.39 -16.98
CA ALA A 204 17.74 -9.71 -16.56
C ALA A 204 17.96 -9.86 -15.04
N GLN A 205 18.23 -8.78 -14.32
CA GLN A 205 18.58 -8.83 -12.89
C GLN A 205 17.73 -7.91 -12.02
N LYS A 206 16.76 -7.19 -12.58
CA LYS A 206 15.97 -6.19 -11.82
C LYS A 206 14.51 -6.21 -12.22
N LEU A 207 13.64 -6.09 -11.23
CA LEU A 207 12.19 -5.99 -11.39
C LEU A 207 11.67 -4.73 -10.71
N MET A 208 10.89 -3.94 -11.42
CA MET A 208 10.25 -2.73 -10.93
C MET A 208 8.74 -2.86 -11.05
N ILE A 209 8.00 -2.61 -9.97
CA ILE A 209 6.54 -2.76 -9.87
C ILE A 209 5.96 -1.48 -9.25
N ILE A 210 4.87 -0.99 -9.85
CA ILE A 210 4.02 0.06 -9.29
C ILE A 210 2.63 -0.50 -9.07
#